data_3551a60be103ed34099d3a6889d31d12
#
_entry.id   3551a60be103ed34099d3a6889d31d12
#
_cell.length_a   1.000
_cell.length_b   1.000
_cell.length_c   1.000
_cell.angle_alpha   90.00
_cell.angle_beta   90.00
_cell.angle_gamma   90.00
#
_symmetry.space_group_name_H-M   'P 1'
#
loop_
_entity.id
_entity.type
_entity.pdbx_description
1 polymer ?
#
loop_
_entity_poly.entity_id
_entity_poly.type
_entity_poly.pdbx_seq_one_letter_code
_entity_poly.pdbx_strand_id
1 'polypeptide(L)'
;PINCVVHIVGEDGEDVPRGESGTIYFEGGSSFEYHNDPEKTAGSRHSKGWSTLGDIGYLDQDDFLYLTDRKAYMIISGGVNIYPQEAENVLTMHEAVIDVAVFGVPNEDFGEEVKAVVQPREMPADDEAAARLAGELIRYCRSHLADVKCPRSIDFREELPRHPTGKLYKRLLKDEYWQASGRSI
;
A
#
# COMPACT_ATOMS: atom_id res chain seq x y z
N PRO A 1 5.98 -20.42 9.16
CA PRO A 1 5.13 -20.49 10.36
C PRO A 1 5.17 -21.89 10.96
N ILE A 2 5.08 -21.97 12.30
CA ILE A 2 5.09 -23.26 12.99
C ILE A 2 3.62 -23.74 13.06
N ASN A 3 3.35 -24.92 12.52
CA ASN A 3 2.03 -25.57 12.55
C ASN A 3 0.89 -24.90 11.77
N CYS A 4 1.18 -24.18 10.67
CA CYS A 4 0.16 -23.74 9.73
C CYS A 4 0.66 -23.80 8.29
N VAL A 5 -0.26 -23.95 7.34
CA VAL A 5 0.04 -23.85 5.92
C VAL A 5 -0.26 -22.41 5.47
N VAL A 6 0.61 -21.86 4.62
CA VAL A 6 0.41 -20.54 4.03
C VAL A 6 -0.20 -20.71 2.64
N HIS A 7 -1.29 -20.00 2.41
CA HIS A 7 -1.94 -19.87 1.11
C HIS A 7 -1.83 -18.44 0.63
N ILE A 8 -1.56 -18.24 -0.65
CA ILE A 8 -1.63 -16.95 -1.32
C ILE A 8 -2.83 -16.98 -2.24
N VAL A 9 -3.84 -16.20 -1.93
CA VAL A 9 -5.17 -16.32 -2.55
C VAL A 9 -5.45 -15.10 -3.41
N GLY A 10 -5.85 -15.34 -4.66
CA GLY A 10 -6.28 -14.33 -5.62
C GLY A 10 -7.67 -13.77 -5.32
N GLU A 11 -8.14 -12.90 -6.21
CA GLU A 11 -9.49 -12.28 -6.08
C GLU A 11 -10.63 -13.28 -6.32
N ASP A 12 -10.34 -14.34 -7.07
CA ASP A 12 -11.26 -15.45 -7.33
C ASP A 12 -11.45 -16.39 -6.14
N GLY A 13 -10.67 -16.21 -5.07
CA GLY A 13 -10.69 -17.03 -3.87
C GLY A 13 -9.89 -18.33 -3.98
N GLU A 14 -9.06 -18.49 -5.03
CA GLU A 14 -8.21 -19.65 -5.23
C GLU A 14 -6.74 -19.32 -5.07
N ASP A 15 -5.90 -20.34 -4.79
CA ASP A 15 -4.46 -20.19 -4.66
C ASP A 15 -3.84 -19.71 -6.00
N VAL A 16 -2.97 -18.70 -5.92
CA VAL A 16 -2.21 -18.20 -7.07
C VAL A 16 -0.88 -18.95 -7.26
N PRO A 17 -0.31 -18.94 -8.48
CA PRO A 17 1.03 -19.50 -8.75
C PRO A 17 2.13 -18.84 -7.92
N ARG A 18 3.26 -19.58 -7.75
CA ARG A 18 4.47 -19.04 -7.11
C ARG A 18 4.98 -17.80 -7.85
N GLY A 19 5.30 -16.76 -7.09
CA GLY A 19 5.74 -15.47 -7.60
C GLY A 19 4.60 -14.46 -7.84
N GLU A 20 3.36 -14.91 -7.82
CA GLU A 20 2.19 -14.02 -7.91
C GLU A 20 1.73 -13.55 -6.53
N SER A 21 1.37 -12.27 -6.42
CA SER A 21 0.90 -11.67 -5.18
C SER A 21 -0.60 -11.90 -4.98
N GLY A 22 -0.98 -12.19 -3.72
CA GLY A 22 -2.37 -12.33 -3.31
C GLY A 22 -2.54 -12.10 -1.81
N THR A 23 -3.75 -12.27 -1.31
CA THR A 23 -4.02 -12.21 0.13
C THR A 23 -3.44 -13.43 0.82
N ILE A 24 -2.68 -13.20 1.89
CA ILE A 24 -2.08 -14.27 2.68
C ILE A 24 -3.12 -14.83 3.63
N TYR A 25 -3.35 -16.14 3.52
CA TYR A 25 -4.17 -16.90 4.44
C TYR A 25 -3.37 -17.98 5.15
N PHE A 26 -3.82 -18.34 6.34
CA PHE A 26 -3.21 -19.38 7.19
C PHE A 26 -4.24 -20.48 7.45
N GLU A 27 -3.91 -21.72 7.05
CA GLU A 27 -4.64 -22.91 7.40
C GLU A 27 -4.03 -23.54 8.68
N GLY A 28 -4.86 -23.99 9.62
CA GLY A 28 -4.40 -24.64 10.86
C GLY A 28 -3.84 -23.70 11.92
N GLY A 29 -3.94 -22.38 11.72
CA GLY A 29 -3.52 -21.37 12.72
C GLY A 29 -4.49 -21.28 13.91
N SER A 30 -4.08 -20.53 14.95
CA SER A 30 -4.95 -20.24 16.09
C SER A 30 -6.18 -19.44 15.64
N SER A 31 -7.35 -19.81 16.15
CA SER A 31 -8.56 -19.01 15.95
C SER A 31 -8.44 -17.70 16.71
N PHE A 32 -8.87 -16.61 16.10
CA PHE A 32 -8.93 -15.27 16.70
C PHE A 32 -10.23 -14.58 16.31
N GLU A 33 -10.59 -13.57 17.08
CA GLU A 33 -11.72 -12.68 16.80
C GLU A 33 -11.29 -11.24 17.04
N TYR A 34 -11.82 -10.32 16.24
CA TYR A 34 -11.63 -8.90 16.47
C TYR A 34 -12.61 -8.45 17.58
N HIS A 35 -12.08 -7.79 18.60
CA HIS A 35 -12.88 -7.33 19.73
C HIS A 35 -13.98 -6.35 19.29
N ASN A 36 -15.25 -6.69 19.61
CA ASN A 36 -16.44 -5.93 19.23
C ASN A 36 -16.59 -5.62 17.72
N ASP A 37 -16.00 -6.44 16.85
CA ASP A 37 -16.04 -6.26 15.40
C ASP A 37 -16.33 -7.59 14.68
N PRO A 38 -17.61 -8.04 14.69
CA PRO A 38 -17.99 -9.31 14.06
C PRO A 38 -17.87 -9.29 12.54
N GLU A 39 -18.06 -8.13 11.89
CA GLU A 39 -17.93 -8.00 10.44
C GLU A 39 -16.48 -8.19 10.00
N LYS A 40 -15.54 -7.55 10.68
CA LYS A 40 -14.11 -7.72 10.44
C LYS A 40 -13.65 -9.15 10.74
N THR A 41 -14.20 -9.76 11.78
CA THR A 41 -13.94 -11.17 12.11
C THR A 41 -14.41 -12.07 10.97
N ALA A 42 -15.63 -11.89 10.48
CA ALA A 42 -16.16 -12.65 9.35
C ALA A 42 -15.33 -12.42 8.07
N GLY A 43 -14.97 -11.17 7.74
CA GLY A 43 -14.13 -10.80 6.61
C GLY A 43 -12.69 -11.33 6.68
N SER A 44 -12.24 -11.78 7.87
CA SER A 44 -10.95 -12.43 8.04
C SER A 44 -10.97 -13.95 7.80
N ARG A 45 -12.11 -14.51 7.39
CA ARG A 45 -12.26 -15.95 7.16
C ARG A 45 -12.46 -16.26 5.68
N HIS A 46 -11.75 -17.27 5.23
CA HIS A 46 -11.94 -17.84 3.90
C HIS A 46 -13.02 -18.94 3.95
N SER A 47 -13.71 -19.21 2.84
CA SER A 47 -14.72 -20.28 2.73
C SER A 47 -14.18 -21.67 3.06
N LYS A 48 -12.89 -21.90 2.85
CA LYS A 48 -12.16 -23.15 3.18
C LYS A 48 -11.74 -23.22 4.67
N GLY A 49 -12.14 -22.25 5.51
CA GLY A 49 -11.83 -22.22 6.95
C GLY A 49 -10.47 -21.59 7.30
N TRP A 50 -9.74 -21.07 6.32
CA TRP A 50 -8.47 -20.37 6.55
C TRP A 50 -8.69 -18.97 7.13
N SER A 51 -7.68 -18.39 7.74
CA SER A 51 -7.76 -17.05 8.31
C SER A 51 -6.68 -16.12 7.78
N THR A 52 -7.01 -14.81 7.67
CA THR A 52 -6.09 -13.77 7.22
C THR A 52 -6.02 -12.62 8.20
N LEU A 53 -4.87 -11.94 8.27
CA LEU A 53 -4.69 -10.65 8.94
C LEU A 53 -4.79 -9.46 7.95
N GLY A 54 -5.08 -9.76 6.68
CA GLY A 54 -5.18 -8.75 5.61
C GLY A 54 -3.84 -8.31 5.04
N ASP A 55 -2.81 -9.11 5.22
CA ASP A 55 -1.52 -8.88 4.56
C ASP A 55 -1.52 -9.46 3.14
N ILE A 56 -0.82 -8.80 2.23
CA ILE A 56 -0.61 -9.20 0.85
C ILE A 56 0.84 -9.66 0.71
N GLY A 57 1.05 -10.70 -0.08
CA GLY A 57 2.39 -11.21 -0.33
C GLY A 57 2.41 -12.31 -1.39
N TYR A 58 3.56 -12.91 -1.58
CA TYR A 58 3.77 -14.04 -2.47
C TYR A 58 4.73 -15.06 -1.87
N LEU A 59 4.66 -16.28 -2.36
CA LEU A 59 5.67 -17.31 -2.12
C LEU A 59 6.59 -17.40 -3.33
N ASP A 60 7.90 -17.44 -3.11
CA ASP A 60 8.86 -17.70 -4.18
C ASP A 60 8.96 -19.20 -4.51
N GLN A 61 9.88 -19.55 -5.40
CA GLN A 61 10.09 -20.95 -5.84
C GLN A 61 10.61 -21.87 -4.74
N ASP A 62 11.19 -21.30 -3.68
CA ASP A 62 11.75 -22.00 -2.52
C ASP A 62 10.82 -21.95 -1.30
N ASP A 63 9.56 -21.53 -1.50
CA ASP A 63 8.51 -21.37 -0.47
C ASP A 63 8.82 -20.31 0.61
N PHE A 64 9.72 -19.35 0.33
CA PHE A 64 9.86 -18.19 1.19
C PHE A 64 8.71 -17.21 0.98
N LEU A 65 8.13 -16.77 2.11
CA LEU A 65 7.04 -15.80 2.13
C LEU A 65 7.58 -14.37 2.13
N TYR A 66 7.19 -13.60 1.13
CA TYR A 66 7.47 -12.17 1.01
C TYR A 66 6.20 -11.37 1.25
N LEU A 67 6.24 -10.49 2.24
CA LEU A 67 5.17 -9.52 2.51
C LEU A 67 5.36 -8.31 1.59
N THR A 68 4.34 -7.94 0.84
CA THR A 68 4.38 -6.81 -0.08
C THR A 68 3.64 -5.59 0.43
N ASP A 69 2.44 -5.77 0.98
CA ASP A 69 1.62 -4.65 1.49
C ASP A 69 0.49 -5.16 2.42
N ARG A 70 -0.40 -4.25 2.79
CA ARG A 70 -1.67 -4.55 3.41
C ARG A 70 -2.85 -4.31 2.46
N LYS A 71 -3.81 -5.22 2.45
CA LYS A 71 -5.04 -5.10 1.64
C LYS A 71 -5.76 -3.76 1.88
N ALA A 72 -5.75 -3.26 3.11
CA ALA A 72 -6.36 -1.98 3.48
C ALA A 72 -5.69 -0.75 2.84
N TYR A 73 -4.47 -0.88 2.30
CA TYR A 73 -3.75 0.21 1.63
C TYR A 73 -3.74 0.07 0.11
N MET A 74 -4.23 -1.04 -0.42
CA MET A 74 -4.34 -1.26 -1.86
C MET A 74 -5.13 -0.14 -2.52
N ILE A 75 -4.60 0.36 -3.62
CA ILE A 75 -5.22 1.41 -4.45
C ILE A 75 -5.88 0.71 -5.63
N ILE A 76 -7.12 1.06 -5.92
CA ILE A 76 -7.84 0.54 -7.08
C ILE A 76 -7.97 1.67 -8.11
N SER A 77 -7.09 1.66 -9.11
CA SER A 77 -7.06 2.69 -10.15
C SER A 77 -7.43 2.09 -11.50
N GLY A 78 -8.57 2.48 -12.06
CA GLY A 78 -9.05 1.97 -13.34
C GLY A 78 -9.22 0.45 -13.39
N GLY A 79 -9.56 -0.20 -12.25
CA GLY A 79 -9.69 -1.65 -12.13
C GLY A 79 -8.35 -2.38 -11.92
N VAL A 80 -7.24 -1.65 -11.77
CA VAL A 80 -5.93 -2.24 -11.48
C VAL A 80 -5.63 -2.13 -9.98
N ASN A 81 -5.26 -3.26 -9.36
CA ASN A 81 -4.80 -3.30 -7.99
C ASN A 81 -3.34 -2.87 -7.89
N ILE A 82 -3.10 -1.78 -7.18
CA ILE A 82 -1.78 -1.19 -7.00
C ILE A 82 -1.41 -1.27 -5.52
N TYR A 83 -0.23 -1.79 -5.25
CA TYR A 83 0.32 -1.88 -3.90
C TYR A 83 1.27 -0.70 -3.65
N PRO A 84 0.90 0.27 -2.81
CA PRO A 84 1.68 1.48 -2.56
C PRO A 84 3.12 1.23 -2.15
N GLN A 85 3.38 0.15 -1.43
CA GLN A 85 4.72 -0.19 -0.95
C GLN A 85 5.75 -0.34 -2.08
N GLU A 86 5.34 -0.75 -3.28
CA GLU A 86 6.26 -0.83 -4.43
C GLU A 86 6.81 0.55 -4.79
N ALA A 87 5.94 1.57 -4.86
CA ALA A 87 6.36 2.93 -5.15
C ALA A 87 7.12 3.57 -3.98
N GLU A 88 6.74 3.28 -2.72
CA GLU A 88 7.47 3.71 -1.53
C GLU A 88 8.89 3.16 -1.51
N ASN A 89 9.07 1.87 -1.79
CA ASN A 89 10.40 1.23 -1.85
C ASN A 89 11.30 1.88 -2.90
N VAL A 90 10.77 2.23 -4.06
CA VAL A 90 11.53 2.91 -5.11
C VAL A 90 11.87 4.34 -4.70
N LEU A 91 10.88 5.12 -4.24
CA LEU A 91 11.08 6.54 -3.92
C LEU A 91 12.04 6.75 -2.74
N THR A 92 12.03 5.87 -1.74
CA THR A 92 12.98 5.92 -0.62
C THR A 92 14.43 5.67 -1.01
N MET A 93 14.68 5.08 -2.17
CA MET A 93 16.05 4.91 -2.70
C MET A 93 16.60 6.18 -3.35
N HIS A 94 15.77 7.19 -3.61
CA HIS A 94 16.20 8.45 -4.19
C HIS A 94 16.88 9.33 -3.15
N GLU A 95 18.03 9.92 -3.50
CA GLU A 95 18.87 10.70 -2.57
C GLU A 95 18.17 11.91 -1.94
N ALA A 96 17.20 12.52 -2.63
CA ALA A 96 16.44 13.66 -2.12
C ALA A 96 15.33 13.27 -1.11
N VAL A 97 15.06 11.99 -0.90
CA VAL A 97 13.96 11.50 -0.06
C VAL A 97 14.47 11.03 1.29
N ILE A 98 13.83 11.49 2.37
CA ILE A 98 14.02 10.92 3.73
C ILE A 98 12.97 9.84 3.97
N ASP A 99 11.69 10.16 3.66
CA ASP A 99 10.56 9.27 3.88
C ASP A 99 9.43 9.59 2.89
N VAL A 100 8.54 8.63 2.66
CA VAL A 100 7.43 8.79 1.72
C VAL A 100 6.23 7.97 2.17
N ALA A 101 5.04 8.53 1.95
CA ALA A 101 3.77 7.83 2.05
C ALA A 101 3.09 7.83 0.68
N VAL A 102 2.74 6.65 0.18
CA VAL A 102 1.96 6.48 -1.06
C VAL A 102 0.59 5.91 -0.72
N PHE A 103 -0.46 6.49 -1.30
CA PHE A 103 -1.84 6.06 -1.10
C PHE A 103 -2.74 6.53 -2.26
N GLY A 104 -3.94 5.95 -2.33
CA GLY A 104 -4.95 6.35 -3.30
C GLY A 104 -5.69 7.60 -2.84
N VAL A 105 -5.87 8.53 -3.77
CA VAL A 105 -6.76 9.69 -3.63
C VAL A 105 -7.88 9.62 -4.67
N PRO A 106 -9.05 10.24 -4.43
CA PRO A 106 -10.16 10.19 -5.36
C PRO A 106 -9.77 10.73 -6.74
N ASN A 107 -10.17 10.01 -7.79
CA ASN A 107 -10.07 10.42 -9.18
C ASN A 107 -11.40 10.13 -9.88
N GLU A 108 -11.90 11.06 -10.73
CA GLU A 108 -13.20 10.93 -11.37
C GLU A 108 -13.24 9.85 -12.45
N ASP A 109 -12.14 9.67 -13.19
CA ASP A 109 -12.05 8.73 -14.29
C ASP A 109 -11.66 7.32 -13.87
N PHE A 110 -10.81 7.21 -12.84
CA PHE A 110 -10.20 5.95 -12.41
C PHE A 110 -10.66 5.43 -11.05
N GLY A 111 -11.56 6.16 -10.36
CA GLY A 111 -11.95 5.87 -8.98
C GLY A 111 -10.90 6.39 -7.99
N GLU A 112 -9.70 5.83 -8.00
CA GLU A 112 -8.55 6.33 -7.27
C GLU A 112 -7.36 6.60 -8.22
N GLU A 113 -6.48 7.51 -7.83
CA GLU A 113 -5.15 7.68 -8.42
C GLU A 113 -4.06 7.61 -7.36
N VAL A 114 -2.85 7.23 -7.81
CA VAL A 114 -1.69 7.11 -6.91
C VAL A 114 -1.15 8.50 -6.58
N LYS A 115 -1.09 8.82 -5.30
CA LYS A 115 -0.48 10.04 -4.77
C LYS A 115 0.64 9.70 -3.81
N ALA A 116 1.72 10.48 -3.84
CA ALA A 116 2.78 10.42 -2.86
C ALA A 116 2.82 11.70 -2.02
N VAL A 117 3.11 11.57 -0.73
CA VAL A 117 3.52 12.66 0.15
C VAL A 117 4.94 12.35 0.59
N VAL A 118 5.87 13.23 0.25
CA VAL A 118 7.30 13.03 0.45
C VAL A 118 7.82 13.95 1.53
N GLN A 119 8.61 13.40 2.44
CA GLN A 119 9.50 14.17 3.31
C GLN A 119 10.85 14.26 2.61
N PRO A 120 11.20 15.41 2.02
CA PRO A 120 12.47 15.59 1.32
C PRO A 120 13.60 15.89 2.31
N ARG A 121 14.86 15.70 1.89
CA ARG A 121 16.04 16.13 2.69
C ARG A 121 16.12 17.64 2.84
N GLU A 122 15.74 18.35 1.79
CA GLU A 122 15.66 19.80 1.77
C GLU A 122 14.31 20.19 1.21
N MET A 123 13.53 20.97 1.97
CA MET A 123 12.24 21.46 1.48
C MET A 123 12.44 22.36 0.27
N PRO A 124 11.64 22.17 -0.80
CA PRO A 124 11.67 23.08 -1.94
C PRO A 124 11.44 24.52 -1.51
N ALA A 125 12.25 25.44 -2.06
CA ALA A 125 12.21 26.84 -1.66
C ALA A 125 10.94 27.60 -2.12
N ASP A 126 10.32 27.12 -3.21
CA ASP A 126 9.14 27.68 -3.84
C ASP A 126 8.38 26.62 -4.66
N ASP A 127 7.24 27.01 -5.20
CA ASP A 127 6.37 26.12 -5.98
C ASP A 127 7.06 25.59 -7.25
N GLU A 128 7.96 26.37 -7.86
CA GLU A 128 8.69 25.95 -9.06
C GLU A 128 9.73 24.89 -8.70
N ALA A 129 10.44 25.03 -7.59
CA ALA A 129 11.35 24.02 -7.07
C ALA A 129 10.59 22.75 -6.67
N ALA A 130 9.42 22.90 -6.05
CA ALA A 130 8.56 21.78 -5.71
C ALA A 130 8.10 21.02 -6.97
N ALA A 131 7.65 21.71 -8.00
CA ALA A 131 7.23 21.10 -9.26
C ALA A 131 8.40 20.37 -9.97
N ARG A 132 9.61 20.95 -9.94
CA ARG A 132 10.81 20.32 -10.51
C ARG A 132 11.15 19.00 -9.77
N LEU A 133 11.21 19.04 -8.45
CA LEU A 133 11.52 17.87 -7.65
C LEU A 133 10.44 16.79 -7.78
N ALA A 134 9.15 17.16 -7.78
CA ALA A 134 8.06 16.23 -8.01
C ALA A 134 8.18 15.54 -9.38
N GLY A 135 8.45 16.30 -10.43
CA GLY A 135 8.68 15.77 -11.77
C GLY A 135 9.89 14.83 -11.85
N GLU A 136 10.95 15.12 -11.12
CA GLU A 136 12.15 14.27 -11.02
C GLU A 136 11.80 12.93 -10.34
N LEU A 137 11.17 12.97 -9.18
CA LEU A 137 10.78 11.77 -8.42
C LEU A 137 9.79 10.88 -9.19
N ILE A 138 8.82 11.48 -9.90
CA ILE A 138 7.89 10.73 -10.75
C ILE A 138 8.65 10.05 -11.89
N ARG A 139 9.57 10.74 -12.56
CA ARG A 139 10.39 10.12 -13.62
C ARG A 139 11.28 9.01 -13.08
N TYR A 140 11.87 9.22 -11.90
CA TYR A 140 12.64 8.20 -11.21
C TYR A 140 11.80 6.96 -10.92
N CYS A 141 10.59 7.13 -10.39
CA CYS A 141 9.67 6.03 -10.14
C CYS A 141 9.32 5.27 -11.43
N ARG A 142 9.02 5.98 -12.52
CA ARG A 142 8.70 5.41 -13.84
C ARG A 142 9.86 4.64 -14.48
N SER A 143 11.10 4.94 -14.15
CA SER A 143 12.24 4.18 -14.64
C SER A 143 12.40 2.81 -13.95
N HIS A 144 11.68 2.55 -12.86
CA HIS A 144 11.75 1.33 -12.07
C HIS A 144 10.45 0.53 -12.04
N LEU A 145 9.30 1.18 -12.26
CA LEU A 145 7.97 0.57 -12.15
C LEU A 145 7.11 0.90 -13.38
N ALA A 146 6.09 0.06 -13.61
CA ALA A 146 5.06 0.36 -14.60
C ALA A 146 4.36 1.68 -14.27
N ASP A 147 4.02 2.48 -15.28
CA ASP A 147 3.48 3.84 -15.15
C ASP A 147 2.22 3.89 -14.25
N VAL A 148 1.36 2.89 -14.35
CA VAL A 148 0.13 2.78 -13.54
C VAL A 148 0.40 2.72 -12.03
N LYS A 149 1.57 2.20 -11.62
CA LYS A 149 2.00 2.10 -10.21
C LYS A 149 2.67 3.36 -9.68
N CYS A 150 3.03 4.27 -10.57
CA CYS A 150 3.77 5.49 -10.22
C CYS A 150 2.82 6.60 -9.75
N PRO A 151 3.24 7.44 -8.78
CA PRO A 151 2.47 8.60 -8.39
C PRO A 151 2.17 9.51 -9.58
N ARG A 152 0.93 10.00 -9.67
CA ARG A 152 0.53 11.05 -10.61
C ARG A 152 0.82 12.44 -10.08
N SER A 153 0.85 12.57 -8.76
CA SER A 153 1.18 13.83 -8.08
C SER A 153 1.97 13.56 -6.81
N ILE A 154 2.80 14.54 -6.43
CA ILE A 154 3.62 14.50 -5.20
C ILE A 154 3.44 15.82 -4.47
N ASP A 155 3.16 15.73 -3.17
CA ASP A 155 3.21 16.86 -2.25
C ASP A 155 4.39 16.68 -1.29
N PHE A 156 4.90 17.79 -0.74
CA PHE A 156 6.02 17.78 0.19
C PHE A 156 5.59 18.22 1.57
N ARG A 157 6.15 17.56 2.60
CA ARG A 157 5.98 17.92 4.00
C ARG A 157 7.32 17.85 4.73
N GLU A 158 7.52 18.75 5.68
CA GLU A 158 8.70 18.72 6.54
C GLU A 158 8.77 17.44 7.37
N GLU A 159 7.62 16.92 7.77
CA GLU A 159 7.51 15.71 8.58
C GLU A 159 6.24 14.91 8.24
N LEU A 160 6.36 13.59 8.16
CA LEU A 160 5.21 12.70 7.99
C LEU A 160 4.66 12.26 9.35
N PRO A 161 3.32 12.16 9.50
CA PRO A 161 2.71 11.78 10.77
C PRO A 161 3.08 10.35 11.15
N ARG A 162 3.43 10.16 12.43
CA ARG A 162 3.79 8.86 12.97
C ARG A 162 3.01 8.53 14.23
N HIS A 163 2.75 7.26 14.43
CA HIS A 163 2.29 6.74 15.72
C HIS A 163 3.39 6.90 16.80
N PRO A 164 3.02 6.90 18.09
CA PRO A 164 4.00 6.88 19.17
C PRO A 164 5.02 5.73 19.09
N THR A 165 4.68 4.68 18.38
CA THR A 165 5.56 3.52 18.09
C THR A 165 6.56 3.77 16.96
N GLY A 166 6.55 4.96 16.33
CA GLY A 166 7.40 5.32 15.20
C GLY A 166 6.87 4.88 13.82
N LYS A 167 5.79 4.08 13.74
CA LYS A 167 5.21 3.67 12.45
C LYS A 167 4.53 4.84 11.75
N LEU A 168 4.74 4.95 10.44
CA LEU A 168 4.06 5.92 9.58
C LEU A 168 2.53 5.79 9.72
N TYR A 169 1.86 6.93 9.97
CA TYR A 169 0.40 6.98 10.12
C TYR A 169 -0.26 7.32 8.78
N LYS A 170 -0.09 6.44 7.80
CA LYS A 170 -0.57 6.60 6.42
C LYS A 170 -2.08 6.91 6.35
N ARG A 171 -2.87 6.29 7.23
CA ARG A 171 -4.32 6.52 7.27
C ARG A 171 -4.67 7.98 7.52
N LEU A 172 -3.97 8.64 8.45
CA LEU A 172 -4.23 10.05 8.74
C LEU A 172 -4.03 10.93 7.51
N LEU A 173 -2.95 10.69 6.75
CA LEU A 173 -2.70 11.38 5.49
C LEU A 173 -3.82 11.10 4.47
N LYS A 174 -4.16 9.83 4.25
CA LYS A 174 -5.23 9.46 3.32
C LYS A 174 -6.54 10.17 3.67
N ASP A 175 -6.94 10.15 4.95
CA ASP A 175 -8.18 10.77 5.43
C ASP A 175 -8.21 12.29 5.15
N GLU A 176 -7.10 13.01 5.33
CA GLU A 176 -6.99 14.43 5.01
C GLU A 176 -7.30 14.74 3.53
N TYR A 177 -6.72 13.96 2.60
CA TYR A 177 -6.94 14.16 1.16
C TYR A 177 -8.36 13.77 0.72
N TRP A 178 -8.94 12.73 1.32
CA TRP A 178 -10.31 12.32 1.02
C TRP A 178 -11.32 13.35 1.53
N GLN A 179 -11.16 13.86 2.74
CA GLN A 179 -12.02 14.93 3.28
C GLN A 179 -11.93 16.21 2.45
N ALA A 180 -10.74 16.60 2.00
CA ALA A 180 -10.54 17.77 1.14
C ALA A 180 -11.27 17.64 -0.21
N SER A 181 -11.47 16.41 -0.72
CA SER A 181 -12.21 16.13 -1.95
C SER A 181 -13.73 16.12 -1.77
N GLY A 182 -14.25 16.23 -0.53
CA GLY A 182 -15.67 16.13 -0.21
C GLY A 182 -16.24 14.71 -0.32
N ARG A 183 -15.39 13.70 -0.46
CA ARG A 183 -15.75 12.27 -0.50
C ARG A 183 -15.34 11.58 0.81
N SER A 184 -16.15 10.62 1.26
CA SER A 184 -15.78 9.72 2.36
C SER A 184 -15.19 8.41 1.81
N ILE A 185 -14.27 7.83 2.58
CA ILE A 185 -13.69 6.51 2.30
C ILE A 185 -14.73 5.43 2.55
#